data_b22f97b3c44b57b3e582f2c60de8ceda
#
_entry.id   b22f97b3c44b57b3e582f2c60de8ceda
#
_cell.length_a   1.000
_cell.length_b   1.000
_cell.length_c   1.000
_cell.angle_alpha   90.00
_cell.angle_beta   90.00
_cell.angle_gamma   90.00
#
_symmetry.space_group_name_H-M   'P 1'
#
loop_
_entity.id
_entity.type
_entity.pdbx_description
1 polymer ?
#
loop_
_entity_poly.entity_id
_entity_poly.type
_entity_poly.pdbx_seq_one_letter_code
_entity_poly.pdbx_strand_id
1 'polypeptide(L)'
;MREHVRLDGLLFSRDEQILAVMNQILDSFAIETEVFTEIGPALDSVTHRRLDAVIVDWNVANTPTRVVRAARKSPPNSNSTIVAMVSGGSEMQAALLAGANFTIHKPTSHDHATRCIRAAYGTMLQQRRRSARCTVDVPVVATVAELGCIDARISDISIGGLALQCNRPLETNWTVSLSFPLPTSSHLIHVTGRVVNSITNADGTGRIGMCFSVLPEDEFNLLVNWLADELAKLDNVEIPVEDLVAN
;
A
#
# COMPACT_ATOMS: atom_id res chain seq x y z
N MET A 1 -25.72 6.26 1.55
CA MET A 1 -24.83 5.83 0.44
C MET A 1 -23.49 5.57 1.08
N ARG A 2 -22.93 4.38 1.00
CA ARG A 2 -21.57 4.13 1.52
C ARG A 2 -20.61 4.71 0.50
N GLU A 3 -19.87 5.75 0.85
CA GLU A 3 -18.77 6.24 0.02
C GLU A 3 -17.77 5.10 -0.19
N HIS A 4 -17.51 4.79 -1.44
CA HIS A 4 -16.56 3.74 -1.81
C HIS A 4 -15.17 4.35 -1.73
N VAL A 5 -14.31 3.75 -0.92
CA VAL A 5 -12.88 4.09 -0.89
C VAL A 5 -12.31 3.93 -2.30
N ARG A 6 -11.81 5.01 -2.87
CA ARG A 6 -11.19 5.01 -4.21
C ARG A 6 -9.84 4.29 -4.14
N LEU A 7 -9.66 3.27 -4.95
CA LEU A 7 -8.42 2.47 -5.04
C LEU A 7 -7.68 2.82 -6.35
N ASP A 8 -6.35 2.81 -6.29
CA ASP A 8 -5.48 3.06 -7.42
C ASP A 8 -5.06 1.73 -8.07
N GLY A 9 -5.28 1.59 -9.38
CA GLY A 9 -5.00 0.38 -10.12
C GLY A 9 -4.16 0.59 -11.38
N LEU A 10 -3.51 -0.49 -11.81
CA LEU A 10 -2.87 -0.62 -13.11
C LEU A 10 -3.52 -1.77 -13.87
N LEU A 11 -3.90 -1.54 -15.12
CA LEU A 11 -4.37 -2.56 -16.04
C LEU A 11 -3.41 -2.69 -17.22
N PHE A 12 -2.73 -3.83 -17.33
CA PHE A 12 -1.82 -4.12 -18.43
C PHE A 12 -2.42 -5.17 -19.37
N SER A 13 -2.80 -4.77 -20.56
CA SER A 13 -3.28 -5.64 -21.65
C SER A 13 -3.11 -4.94 -23.01
N ARG A 14 -3.05 -5.73 -24.07
CA ARG A 14 -3.13 -5.27 -25.47
C ARG A 14 -4.44 -5.66 -26.14
N ASP A 15 -5.29 -6.39 -25.45
CA ASP A 15 -6.57 -6.86 -25.96
C ASP A 15 -7.66 -5.83 -25.62
N GLU A 16 -8.20 -5.16 -26.66
CA GLU A 16 -9.20 -4.11 -26.52
C GLU A 16 -10.47 -4.61 -25.87
N GLN A 17 -10.86 -5.87 -26.10
CA GLN A 17 -12.06 -6.47 -25.49
C GLN A 17 -11.86 -6.69 -24.00
N ILE A 18 -10.68 -7.15 -23.60
CA ILE A 18 -10.32 -7.30 -22.20
C ILE A 18 -10.29 -5.93 -21.52
N LEU A 19 -9.67 -4.92 -22.17
CA LEU A 19 -9.60 -3.56 -21.63
C LEU A 19 -11.00 -2.99 -21.40
N ALA A 20 -11.90 -3.11 -22.38
CA ALA A 20 -13.28 -2.59 -22.26
C ALA A 20 -14.05 -3.24 -21.11
N VAL A 21 -14.01 -4.58 -21.00
CA VAL A 21 -14.71 -5.33 -19.95
C VAL A 21 -14.12 -5.05 -18.58
N MET A 22 -12.79 -5.08 -18.46
CA MET A 22 -12.12 -4.90 -17.17
C MET A 22 -12.26 -3.47 -16.64
N ASN A 23 -12.14 -2.45 -17.48
CA ASN A 23 -12.36 -1.06 -17.04
C ASN A 23 -13.77 -0.88 -16.48
N GLN A 24 -14.81 -1.37 -17.17
CA GLN A 24 -16.18 -1.28 -16.67
C GLN A 24 -16.36 -1.98 -15.30
N ILE A 25 -15.72 -3.15 -15.11
CA ILE A 25 -15.78 -3.87 -13.84
C ILE A 25 -15.04 -3.09 -12.76
N LEU A 26 -13.82 -2.64 -13.02
CA LEU A 26 -12.96 -1.96 -12.05
C LEU A 26 -13.59 -0.64 -11.60
N ASP A 27 -14.16 0.13 -12.53
CA ASP A 27 -14.91 1.36 -12.24
C ASP A 27 -16.10 1.09 -11.30
N SER A 28 -16.81 -0.05 -11.49
CA SER A 28 -17.93 -0.42 -10.61
C SER A 28 -17.54 -0.71 -9.16
N PHE A 29 -16.24 -0.97 -8.92
CA PHE A 29 -15.63 -1.15 -7.59
C PHE A 29 -14.87 0.10 -7.11
N ALA A 30 -15.01 1.26 -7.78
CA ALA A 30 -14.26 2.47 -7.50
C ALA A 30 -12.72 2.25 -7.53
N ILE A 31 -12.24 1.39 -8.44
CA ILE A 31 -10.82 1.19 -8.71
C ILE A 31 -10.47 2.04 -9.94
N GLU A 32 -9.80 3.16 -9.70
CA GLU A 32 -9.30 4.02 -10.77
C GLU A 32 -8.07 3.40 -11.40
N THR A 33 -8.19 3.03 -12.67
CA THR A 33 -7.18 2.23 -13.36
C THR A 33 -6.49 3.04 -14.45
N GLU A 34 -5.16 3.06 -14.41
CA GLU A 34 -4.35 3.50 -15.55
C GLU A 34 -4.06 2.31 -16.45
N VAL A 35 -4.33 2.47 -17.75
CA VAL A 35 -4.19 1.41 -18.76
C VAL A 35 -2.84 1.50 -19.43
N PHE A 36 -2.15 0.38 -19.51
CA PHE A 36 -0.88 0.24 -20.20
C PHE A 36 -0.93 -0.87 -21.24
N THR A 37 -0.49 -0.56 -22.45
CA THR A 37 -0.34 -1.50 -23.56
C THR A 37 1.14 -1.82 -23.83
N GLU A 38 2.05 -1.00 -23.32
CA GLU A 38 3.50 -1.15 -23.45
C GLU A 38 4.16 -1.44 -22.10
N ILE A 39 5.20 -2.28 -22.15
CA ILE A 39 5.86 -2.75 -20.92
C ILE A 39 6.67 -1.66 -20.22
N GLY A 40 7.32 -0.76 -20.95
CA GLY A 40 8.17 0.29 -20.39
C GLY A 40 7.43 1.16 -19.37
N PRO A 41 6.36 1.85 -19.81
CA PRO A 41 5.52 2.65 -18.91
C PRO A 41 4.90 1.85 -17.78
N ALA A 42 4.47 0.59 -18.01
CA ALA A 42 3.94 -0.27 -16.96
C ALA A 42 4.99 -0.60 -15.89
N LEU A 43 6.24 -0.88 -16.28
CA LEU A 43 7.34 -1.11 -15.34
C LEU A 43 7.68 0.15 -14.54
N ASP A 44 7.69 1.30 -15.19
CA ASP A 44 7.93 2.58 -14.51
C ASP A 44 6.85 2.85 -13.46
N SER A 45 5.58 2.70 -13.82
CA SER A 45 4.45 2.88 -12.92
C SER A 45 4.53 1.95 -11.71
N VAL A 46 4.73 0.63 -11.88
CA VAL A 46 4.81 -0.31 -10.74
C VAL A 46 6.07 -0.14 -9.89
N THR A 47 7.07 0.59 -10.36
CA THR A 47 8.31 0.83 -9.62
C THR A 47 8.21 2.08 -8.76
N HIS A 48 7.58 3.14 -9.26
CA HIS A 48 7.61 4.46 -8.63
C HIS A 48 6.28 4.89 -8.01
N ARG A 49 5.14 4.39 -8.51
CA ARG A 49 3.82 4.71 -7.96
C ARG A 49 3.34 3.62 -7.02
N ARG A 50 2.60 4.03 -6.00
CA ARG A 50 1.88 3.08 -5.15
C ARG A 50 0.56 2.70 -5.82
N LEU A 51 0.27 1.42 -5.87
CA LEU A 51 -0.93 0.84 -6.46
C LEU A 51 -1.59 -0.12 -5.47
N ASP A 52 -2.91 -0.10 -5.39
CA ASP A 52 -3.70 -1.04 -4.59
C ASP A 52 -3.94 -2.33 -5.38
N ALA A 53 -4.07 -2.20 -6.71
CA ALA A 53 -4.32 -3.30 -7.63
C ALA A 53 -3.37 -3.26 -8.85
N VAL A 54 -2.90 -4.43 -9.27
CA VAL A 54 -2.17 -4.61 -10.53
C VAL A 54 -2.83 -5.76 -11.30
N ILE A 55 -3.52 -5.44 -12.39
CA ILE A 55 -4.22 -6.41 -13.23
C ILE A 55 -3.40 -6.63 -14.50
N VAL A 56 -3.04 -7.88 -14.78
CA VAL A 56 -2.10 -8.20 -15.86
C VAL A 56 -2.67 -9.28 -16.76
N ASP A 57 -2.76 -8.98 -18.05
CA ASP A 57 -3.10 -9.96 -19.08
C ASP A 57 -1.88 -10.84 -19.42
N TRP A 58 -1.99 -12.16 -19.23
CA TRP A 58 -0.88 -13.10 -19.38
C TRP A 58 -0.55 -13.49 -20.82
N ASN A 59 -1.29 -12.99 -21.80
CA ASN A 59 -1.17 -13.35 -23.23
C ASN A 59 0.12 -12.86 -23.95
N VAL A 60 0.97 -12.12 -23.28
CA VAL A 60 2.15 -11.51 -23.91
C VAL A 60 3.41 -12.22 -23.41
N ALA A 61 4.10 -12.95 -24.29
CA ALA A 61 5.29 -13.74 -23.94
C ALA A 61 6.27 -12.99 -23.02
N ASN A 62 6.53 -13.53 -21.82
CA ASN A 62 7.43 -13.05 -20.76
C ASN A 62 7.20 -11.64 -20.21
N THR A 63 6.36 -10.82 -20.82
CA THR A 63 6.09 -9.44 -20.42
C THR A 63 5.34 -9.34 -19.09
N PRO A 64 4.24 -10.09 -18.88
CA PRO A 64 3.48 -10.05 -17.64
C PRO A 64 4.31 -10.46 -16.41
N THR A 65 5.13 -11.49 -16.55
CA THR A 65 6.05 -11.95 -15.49
C THR A 65 6.98 -10.83 -15.02
N ARG A 66 7.46 -9.98 -15.94
CA ARG A 66 8.33 -8.85 -15.61
C ARG A 66 7.60 -7.79 -14.80
N VAL A 67 6.37 -7.45 -15.19
CA VAL A 67 5.53 -6.48 -14.47
C VAL A 67 5.24 -6.97 -13.05
N VAL A 68 4.79 -8.22 -12.91
CA VAL A 68 4.48 -8.83 -11.61
C VAL A 68 5.71 -8.88 -10.70
N ARG A 69 6.86 -9.32 -11.22
CA ARG A 69 8.10 -9.37 -10.44
C ARG A 69 8.63 -7.99 -10.09
N ALA A 70 8.49 -7.00 -10.96
CA ALA A 70 8.86 -5.62 -10.67
C ALA A 70 7.99 -5.07 -9.54
N ALA A 71 6.66 -5.25 -9.59
CA ALA A 71 5.76 -4.87 -8.51
C ALA A 71 6.17 -5.51 -7.18
N ARG A 72 6.44 -6.83 -7.15
CA ARG A 72 6.86 -7.53 -5.92
C ARG A 72 8.21 -7.09 -5.35
N LYS A 73 9.11 -6.61 -6.20
CA LYS A 73 10.42 -6.07 -5.78
C LYS A 73 10.36 -4.61 -5.39
N SER A 74 9.34 -3.89 -5.84
CA SER A 74 9.16 -2.47 -5.54
C SER A 74 8.61 -2.30 -4.12
N PRO A 75 9.27 -1.53 -3.23
CA PRO A 75 8.81 -1.31 -1.86
C PRO A 75 7.35 -0.81 -1.78
N PRO A 76 6.87 0.15 -2.59
CA PRO A 76 5.49 0.61 -2.52
C PRO A 76 4.46 -0.45 -2.95
N ASN A 77 4.84 -1.44 -3.79
CA ASN A 77 3.92 -2.40 -4.39
C ASN A 77 4.17 -3.86 -4.01
N SER A 78 5.13 -4.14 -3.12
CA SER A 78 5.44 -5.51 -2.69
C SER A 78 4.21 -6.27 -2.17
N ASN A 79 3.26 -5.57 -1.57
CA ASN A 79 2.02 -6.11 -1.03
C ASN A 79 0.77 -5.77 -1.84
N SER A 80 0.88 -5.08 -2.98
CA SER A 80 -0.27 -4.77 -3.85
C SER A 80 -1.00 -6.04 -4.30
N THR A 81 -2.31 -5.97 -4.44
CA THR A 81 -3.08 -7.12 -4.92
C THR A 81 -2.88 -7.29 -6.42
N ILE A 82 -2.30 -8.42 -6.83
CA ILE A 82 -2.02 -8.73 -8.25
C ILE A 82 -3.00 -9.76 -8.75
N VAL A 83 -3.70 -9.43 -9.83
CA VAL A 83 -4.66 -10.30 -10.53
C VAL A 83 -4.12 -10.59 -11.93
N ALA A 84 -3.94 -11.86 -12.27
CA ALA A 84 -3.48 -12.30 -13.58
C ALA A 84 -4.63 -12.91 -14.40
N MET A 85 -4.82 -12.42 -15.64
CA MET A 85 -5.78 -13.00 -16.57
C MET A 85 -5.06 -14.03 -17.44
N VAL A 86 -5.44 -15.31 -17.35
CA VAL A 86 -4.72 -16.46 -17.90
C VAL A 86 -5.59 -17.31 -18.83
N SER A 87 -5.00 -17.94 -19.85
CA SER A 87 -5.73 -18.79 -20.80
C SER A 87 -5.64 -20.29 -20.48
N GLY A 88 -4.77 -20.68 -19.55
CA GLY A 88 -4.60 -22.09 -19.22
C GLY A 88 -3.79 -22.36 -17.95
N GLY A 89 -3.70 -23.62 -17.56
CA GLY A 89 -3.07 -24.04 -16.31
C GLY A 89 -1.57 -23.71 -16.22
N SER A 90 -0.84 -23.77 -17.32
CA SER A 90 0.58 -23.42 -17.35
C SER A 90 0.79 -21.92 -17.10
N GLU A 91 -0.06 -21.06 -17.67
CA GLU A 91 -0.03 -19.62 -17.43
C GLU A 91 -0.44 -19.30 -15.98
N MET A 92 -1.46 -19.99 -15.45
CA MET A 92 -1.88 -19.85 -14.06
C MET A 92 -0.72 -20.18 -13.11
N GLN A 93 -0.05 -21.31 -13.32
CA GLN A 93 1.10 -21.69 -12.50
C GLN A 93 2.23 -20.65 -12.60
N ALA A 94 2.56 -20.18 -13.80
CA ALA A 94 3.58 -19.16 -14.02
C ALA A 94 3.22 -17.83 -13.34
N ALA A 95 1.95 -17.42 -13.39
CA ALA A 95 1.46 -16.21 -12.74
C ALA A 95 1.57 -16.28 -11.22
N LEU A 96 1.13 -17.39 -10.62
CA LEU A 96 1.24 -17.59 -9.17
C LEU A 96 2.71 -17.66 -8.71
N LEU A 97 3.58 -18.35 -9.44
CA LEU A 97 5.02 -18.39 -9.17
C LEU A 97 5.71 -17.03 -9.33
N ALA A 98 5.19 -16.17 -10.21
CA ALA A 98 5.68 -14.81 -10.36
C ALA A 98 5.25 -13.89 -9.20
N GLY A 99 4.18 -14.25 -8.47
CA GLY A 99 3.65 -13.53 -7.31
C GLY A 99 2.23 -12.98 -7.48
N ALA A 100 1.44 -13.44 -8.45
CA ALA A 100 0.02 -13.11 -8.53
C ALA A 100 -0.76 -13.66 -7.31
N ASN A 101 -1.73 -12.89 -6.81
CA ASN A 101 -2.60 -13.32 -5.70
C ASN A 101 -3.85 -14.05 -6.20
N PHE A 102 -4.36 -13.61 -7.36
CA PHE A 102 -5.59 -14.14 -7.96
C PHE A 102 -5.37 -14.37 -9.45
N THR A 103 -6.15 -15.29 -10.01
CA THR A 103 -6.18 -15.54 -11.45
C THR A 103 -7.61 -15.48 -11.98
N ILE A 104 -7.79 -14.96 -13.19
CA ILE A 104 -9.05 -14.95 -13.94
C ILE A 104 -8.81 -15.73 -15.24
N HIS A 105 -9.58 -16.80 -15.47
CA HIS A 105 -9.48 -17.58 -16.71
C HIS A 105 -10.15 -16.87 -17.88
N LYS A 106 -9.46 -16.86 -19.03
CA LYS A 106 -9.95 -16.39 -20.33
C LYS A 106 -10.42 -17.56 -21.20
N PRO A 107 -11.43 -17.40 -22.05
CA PRO A 107 -12.32 -16.24 -22.14
C PRO A 107 -13.19 -16.13 -20.88
N THR A 108 -13.40 -14.88 -20.40
CA THR A 108 -14.18 -14.67 -19.18
C THR A 108 -15.48 -13.95 -19.50
N SER A 109 -16.57 -14.35 -18.84
CA SER A 109 -17.80 -13.58 -18.84
C SER A 109 -17.68 -12.42 -17.87
N HIS A 110 -18.43 -11.34 -18.12
CA HIS A 110 -18.51 -10.20 -17.21
C HIS A 110 -18.82 -10.64 -15.76
N ASP A 111 -19.79 -11.53 -15.58
CA ASP A 111 -20.18 -12.01 -14.24
C ASP A 111 -19.07 -12.80 -13.54
N HIS A 112 -18.31 -13.61 -14.29
CA HIS A 112 -17.20 -14.36 -13.71
C HIS A 112 -16.07 -13.42 -13.31
N ALA A 113 -15.66 -12.49 -14.18
CA ALA A 113 -14.64 -11.50 -13.87
C ALA A 113 -15.06 -10.61 -12.67
N THR A 114 -16.33 -10.18 -12.63
CA THR A 114 -16.88 -9.40 -11.50
C THR A 114 -16.77 -10.17 -10.18
N ARG A 115 -17.09 -11.47 -10.15
CA ARG A 115 -16.94 -12.28 -8.94
C ARG A 115 -15.47 -12.40 -8.49
N CYS A 116 -14.55 -12.58 -9.44
CA CYS A 116 -13.12 -12.65 -9.14
C CYS A 116 -12.58 -11.33 -8.60
N ILE A 117 -12.94 -10.20 -9.22
CA ILE A 117 -12.54 -8.87 -8.75
C ILE A 117 -13.16 -8.58 -7.38
N ARG A 118 -14.42 -8.96 -7.13
CA ARG A 118 -15.05 -8.82 -5.80
C ARG A 118 -14.29 -9.59 -4.73
N ALA A 119 -13.82 -10.80 -5.02
CA ALA A 119 -12.98 -11.56 -4.08
C ALA A 119 -11.63 -10.88 -3.83
N ALA A 120 -11.00 -10.34 -4.87
CA ALA A 120 -9.75 -9.61 -4.77
C ALA A 120 -9.90 -8.26 -4.05
N TYR A 121 -11.06 -7.59 -4.20
CA TYR A 121 -11.35 -6.26 -3.65
C TYR A 121 -11.20 -6.21 -2.12
N GLY A 122 -11.67 -7.24 -1.42
CA GLY A 122 -11.47 -7.36 0.03
C GLY A 122 -9.99 -7.32 0.43
N THR A 123 -9.14 -8.00 -0.33
CA THR A 123 -7.68 -8.00 -0.14
C THR A 123 -7.07 -6.63 -0.45
N MET A 124 -7.52 -5.97 -1.52
CA MET A 124 -7.08 -4.60 -1.88
C MET A 124 -7.37 -3.62 -0.76
N LEU A 125 -8.60 -3.61 -0.22
CA LEU A 125 -8.98 -2.76 0.91
C LEU A 125 -8.15 -3.05 2.17
N GLN A 126 -7.93 -4.33 2.47
CA GLN A 126 -7.11 -4.72 3.61
C GLN A 126 -5.66 -4.24 3.46
N GLN A 127 -5.06 -4.38 2.28
CA GLN A 127 -3.70 -3.92 2.01
C GLN A 127 -3.62 -2.39 2.03
N ARG A 128 -4.61 -1.68 1.49
CA ARG A 128 -4.67 -0.22 1.58
C ARG A 128 -4.70 0.24 3.03
N ARG A 129 -5.56 -0.35 3.87
CA ARG A 129 -5.61 -0.04 5.31
C ARG A 129 -4.27 -0.32 6.00
N ARG A 130 -3.63 -1.46 5.71
CA ARG A 130 -2.33 -1.82 6.31
C ARG A 130 -1.19 -0.89 5.91
N SER A 131 -1.23 -0.34 4.71
CA SER A 131 -0.19 0.53 4.17
C SER A 131 -0.55 2.02 4.26
N ALA A 132 -1.77 2.36 4.68
CA ALA A 132 -2.16 3.74 4.95
C ALA A 132 -1.33 4.29 6.12
N ARG A 133 -0.87 5.51 5.98
CA ARG A 133 -0.07 6.23 6.98
C ARG A 133 -0.77 7.52 7.34
N CYS A 134 -1.00 7.73 8.62
CA CYS A 134 -1.48 9.00 9.13
C CYS A 134 -0.29 9.86 9.53
N THR A 135 -0.19 11.05 8.96
CA THR A 135 0.79 12.06 9.37
C THR A 135 0.43 12.55 10.76
N VAL A 136 1.40 12.56 11.65
CA VAL A 136 1.27 13.04 13.03
C VAL A 136 2.53 13.84 13.39
N ASP A 137 2.48 14.51 14.52
CA ASP A 137 3.63 15.20 15.10
C ASP A 137 3.66 14.97 16.62
N VAL A 138 4.14 13.79 17.02
CA VAL A 138 4.14 13.35 18.42
C VAL A 138 5.57 13.28 18.94
N PRO A 139 5.96 14.10 19.92
CA PRO A 139 7.26 14.00 20.57
C PRO A 139 7.31 12.75 21.44
N VAL A 140 8.41 12.01 21.37
CA VAL A 140 8.63 10.77 22.11
C VAL A 140 10.09 10.64 22.57
N VAL A 141 10.28 9.86 23.62
CA VAL A 141 11.58 9.33 23.98
C VAL A 141 11.63 7.88 23.52
N ALA A 142 12.56 7.58 22.63
CA ALA A 142 12.77 6.23 22.12
C ALA A 142 13.99 5.60 22.81
N THR A 143 13.86 4.34 23.20
CA THR A 143 14.97 3.54 23.72
C THR A 143 15.52 2.69 22.59
N VAL A 144 16.77 2.94 22.23
CA VAL A 144 17.51 2.18 21.22
C VAL A 144 18.46 1.25 21.95
N ALA A 145 18.40 -0.05 21.66
CA ALA A 145 19.16 -1.05 22.39
C ALA A 145 20.68 -0.75 22.40
N GLU A 146 21.19 -0.22 21.29
CA GLU A 146 22.61 0.07 21.05
C GLU A 146 23.07 1.44 21.56
N LEU A 147 22.13 2.37 21.84
CA LEU A 147 22.46 3.79 22.13
C LEU A 147 21.85 4.31 23.45
N GLY A 148 20.87 3.61 24.03
CA GLY A 148 20.06 4.12 25.15
C GLY A 148 18.92 5.04 24.68
N CYS A 149 18.51 5.98 25.53
CA CYS A 149 17.40 6.89 25.24
C CYS A 149 17.78 8.00 24.28
N ILE A 150 16.91 8.28 23.33
CA ILE A 150 17.04 9.39 22.38
C ILE A 150 15.72 10.16 22.27
N ASP A 151 15.81 11.47 22.10
CA ASP A 151 14.66 12.28 21.76
C ASP A 151 14.33 12.11 20.28
N ALA A 152 13.06 11.90 19.97
CA ALA A 152 12.56 11.72 18.64
C ALA A 152 11.15 12.31 18.47
N ARG A 153 10.68 12.40 17.24
CA ARG A 153 9.31 12.76 16.90
C ARG A 153 8.72 11.74 15.93
N ILE A 154 7.52 11.26 16.20
CA ILE A 154 6.79 10.43 15.25
C ILE A 154 6.23 11.35 14.18
N SER A 155 6.58 11.12 12.91
CA SER A 155 6.09 11.90 11.76
C SER A 155 4.93 11.25 11.02
N ASP A 156 4.86 9.93 11.04
CA ASP A 156 3.73 9.17 10.50
C ASP A 156 3.59 7.81 11.18
N ILE A 157 2.36 7.30 11.21
CA ILE A 157 2.00 6.00 11.82
C ILE A 157 1.16 5.19 10.84
N SER A 158 1.41 3.89 10.80
CA SER A 158 0.63 2.88 10.07
C SER A 158 0.39 1.65 10.96
N ILE A 159 -0.45 0.71 10.51
CA ILE A 159 -0.69 -0.55 11.24
C ILE A 159 0.59 -1.36 11.46
N GLY A 160 1.54 -1.31 10.52
CA GLY A 160 2.77 -2.13 10.57
C GLY A 160 4.02 -1.43 11.11
N GLY A 161 3.95 -0.12 11.37
CA GLY A 161 5.13 0.64 11.77
C GLY A 161 4.91 2.14 11.80
N LEU A 162 5.97 2.87 12.08
CA LEU A 162 5.97 4.33 12.14
C LEU A 162 7.26 4.92 11.58
N ALA A 163 7.26 6.22 11.31
CA ALA A 163 8.47 6.96 11.00
C ALA A 163 8.84 7.88 12.15
N LEU A 164 10.11 7.92 12.47
CA LEU A 164 10.72 8.80 13.47
C LEU A 164 11.62 9.84 12.81
N GLN A 165 11.59 11.04 13.32
CA GLN A 165 12.62 12.04 13.11
C GLN A 165 13.48 12.11 14.37
N CYS A 166 14.80 11.97 14.22
CA CYS A 166 15.77 11.95 15.30
C CYS A 166 16.90 12.94 15.01
N ASN A 167 17.62 13.36 16.05
CA ASN A 167 18.78 14.24 15.92
C ASN A 167 20.00 13.56 15.28
N ARG A 168 19.91 12.28 14.98
CA ARG A 168 20.95 11.48 14.28
C ARG A 168 20.31 10.27 13.57
N PRO A 169 20.94 9.74 12.52
CA PRO A 169 20.50 8.49 11.89
C PRO A 169 20.69 7.28 12.83
N LEU A 170 19.84 6.26 12.67
CA LEU A 170 19.99 4.95 13.29
C LEU A 170 20.32 3.93 12.21
N GLU A 171 21.03 2.87 12.58
CA GLU A 171 21.36 1.82 11.63
C GLU A 171 20.17 0.87 11.41
N THR A 172 20.10 0.30 10.22
CA THR A 172 19.09 -0.72 9.90
C THR A 172 19.28 -1.96 10.80
N ASN A 173 18.18 -2.59 11.12
CA ASN A 173 18.08 -3.73 12.05
C ASN A 173 18.26 -3.40 13.54
N TRP A 174 18.58 -2.18 13.93
CA TRP A 174 18.57 -1.80 15.33
C TRP A 174 17.16 -1.91 15.92
N THR A 175 17.10 -2.27 17.19
CA THR A 175 15.85 -2.41 17.93
C THR A 175 15.52 -1.11 18.64
N VAL A 176 14.29 -0.64 18.45
CA VAL A 176 13.77 0.60 19.04
C VAL A 176 12.49 0.29 19.80
N SER A 177 12.41 0.73 21.04
CA SER A 177 11.20 0.66 21.86
C SER A 177 10.76 2.06 22.26
N LEU A 178 9.46 2.32 22.17
CA LEU A 178 8.88 3.61 22.58
C LEU A 178 7.43 3.48 23.00
N SER A 179 6.95 4.51 23.70
CA SER A 179 5.54 4.64 24.06
C SER A 179 5.06 6.00 23.61
N PHE A 180 3.85 6.05 23.06
CA PHE A 180 3.24 7.30 22.59
C PHE A 180 1.74 7.32 22.79
N PRO A 181 1.13 8.49 23.06
CA PRO A 181 -0.31 8.63 23.05
C PRO A 181 -0.83 8.70 21.62
N LEU A 182 -1.99 8.13 21.35
CA LEU A 182 -2.71 8.43 20.12
C LEU A 182 -3.28 9.87 20.20
N PRO A 183 -3.27 10.65 19.11
CA PRO A 183 -3.67 12.07 19.12
C PRO A 183 -5.07 12.34 19.68
N THR A 184 -5.98 11.37 19.60
CA THR A 184 -7.38 11.48 20.06
C THR A 184 -7.68 10.65 21.31
N SER A 185 -6.68 10.04 21.94
CA SER A 185 -6.84 9.14 23.07
C SER A 185 -5.79 9.39 24.15
N SER A 186 -6.16 9.24 25.41
CA SER A 186 -5.20 9.24 26.52
C SER A 186 -4.46 7.91 26.71
N HIS A 187 -4.78 6.88 25.91
CA HIS A 187 -4.13 5.59 26.01
C HIS A 187 -2.75 5.66 25.38
N LEU A 188 -1.77 5.07 26.08
CA LEU A 188 -0.42 4.91 25.57
C LEU A 188 -0.33 3.63 24.76
N ILE A 189 0.30 3.73 23.59
CA ILE A 189 0.66 2.60 22.74
C ILE A 189 2.14 2.28 23.00
N HIS A 190 2.43 1.05 23.38
CA HIS A 190 3.78 0.57 23.64
C HIS A 190 4.24 -0.31 22.47
N VAL A 191 5.29 0.08 21.78
CA VAL A 191 5.80 -0.65 20.62
C VAL A 191 7.27 -0.94 20.76
N THR A 192 7.65 -2.13 20.31
CA THR A 192 9.02 -2.46 19.98
C THR A 192 9.10 -2.83 18.53
N GLY A 193 10.09 -2.31 17.84
CA GLY A 193 10.25 -2.54 16.41
C GLY A 193 11.70 -2.51 15.97
N ARG A 194 11.89 -2.75 14.68
CA ARG A 194 13.20 -2.78 14.05
C ARG A 194 13.29 -1.69 13.00
N VAL A 195 14.43 -1.01 12.95
CA VAL A 195 14.74 -0.03 11.90
C VAL A 195 14.85 -0.75 10.56
N VAL A 196 14.00 -0.39 9.60
CA VAL A 196 13.97 -0.96 8.23
C VAL A 196 14.49 0.01 7.18
N ASN A 197 14.49 1.30 7.48
CA ASN A 197 15.01 2.34 6.60
C ASN A 197 15.55 3.49 7.44
N SER A 198 16.66 4.10 7.00
CA SER A 198 17.28 5.25 7.64
C SER A 198 17.81 6.20 6.58
N ILE A 199 17.36 7.44 6.62
CA ILE A 199 17.78 8.51 5.70
C ILE A 199 18.43 9.58 6.55
N THR A 200 19.65 9.96 6.18
CA THR A 200 20.36 11.09 6.82
C THR A 200 20.09 12.34 6.02
N ASN A 201 19.59 13.37 6.69
CA ASN A 201 19.38 14.70 6.11
C ASN A 201 20.70 15.48 6.05
N ALA A 202 20.74 16.56 5.25
CA ALA A 202 21.92 17.40 5.09
C ALA A 202 22.36 18.11 6.41
N ASP A 203 21.44 18.29 7.36
CA ASP A 203 21.66 18.87 8.68
C ASP A 203 22.14 17.85 9.73
N GLY A 204 22.36 16.59 9.34
CA GLY A 204 22.76 15.50 10.24
C GLY A 204 21.62 14.84 10.99
N THR A 205 20.38 15.30 10.84
CA THR A 205 19.21 14.62 11.40
C THR A 205 18.89 13.33 10.63
N GLY A 206 18.19 12.40 11.27
CA GLY A 206 17.78 11.14 10.66
C GLY A 206 16.25 11.03 10.53
N ARG A 207 15.75 10.59 9.37
CA ARG A 207 14.41 10.06 9.24
C ARG A 207 14.47 8.55 9.16
N ILE A 208 13.78 7.88 10.06
CA ILE A 208 13.88 6.44 10.29
C ILE A 208 12.51 5.81 10.10
N GLY A 209 12.45 4.78 9.27
CA GLY A 209 11.31 3.88 9.19
C GLY A 209 11.49 2.69 10.14
N MET A 210 10.52 2.47 11.02
CA MET A 210 10.49 1.35 11.96
C MET A 210 9.30 0.44 11.66
N CYS A 211 9.55 -0.87 11.60
CA CYS A 211 8.50 -1.90 11.51
C CYS A 211 8.27 -2.51 12.90
N PHE A 212 7.02 -2.63 13.33
CA PHE A 212 6.67 -3.22 14.62
C PHE A 212 7.05 -4.71 14.67
N SER A 213 7.72 -5.12 15.74
CA SER A 213 8.02 -6.52 16.06
C SER A 213 7.15 -7.01 17.21
N VAL A 214 6.85 -6.14 18.17
CA VAL A 214 5.97 -6.39 19.30
C VAL A 214 5.01 -5.22 19.46
N LEU A 215 3.73 -5.53 19.46
CA LEU A 215 2.64 -4.62 19.74
C LEU A 215 1.54 -5.46 20.44
N PRO A 216 1.20 -5.17 21.71
CA PRO A 216 0.15 -5.87 22.42
C PRO A 216 -1.18 -5.85 21.68
N GLU A 217 -1.97 -6.92 21.76
CA GLU A 217 -3.18 -7.10 20.97
C GLU A 217 -4.23 -6.00 21.26
N ASP A 218 -4.39 -5.63 22.52
CA ASP A 218 -5.32 -4.56 22.91
C ASP A 218 -4.90 -3.21 22.31
N GLU A 219 -3.62 -2.90 22.34
CA GLU A 219 -3.04 -1.67 21.77
C GLU A 219 -3.05 -1.70 20.24
N PHE A 220 -2.86 -2.87 19.63
CA PHE A 220 -3.04 -3.06 18.20
C PHE A 220 -4.46 -2.72 17.76
N ASN A 221 -5.48 -3.20 18.49
CA ASN A 221 -6.88 -2.90 18.19
C ASN A 221 -7.20 -1.41 18.34
N LEU A 222 -6.65 -0.74 19.37
CA LEU A 222 -6.77 0.70 19.52
C LEU A 222 -6.13 1.46 18.35
N LEU A 223 -4.94 1.07 17.94
CA LEU A 223 -4.24 1.66 16.80
C LEU A 223 -5.01 1.49 15.48
N VAL A 224 -5.56 0.29 15.24
CA VAL A 224 -6.36 -0.01 14.04
C VAL A 224 -7.60 0.85 13.97
N ASN A 225 -8.34 0.96 15.09
CA ASN A 225 -9.57 1.77 15.15
C ASN A 225 -9.26 3.25 14.94
N TRP A 226 -8.23 3.77 15.61
CA TRP A 226 -7.80 5.16 15.42
C TRP A 226 -7.39 5.46 13.99
N LEU A 227 -6.58 4.60 13.36
CA LEU A 227 -6.19 4.75 11.94
C LEU A 227 -7.39 4.72 11.00
N ALA A 228 -8.39 3.87 11.26
CA ALA A 228 -9.61 3.81 10.47
C ALA A 228 -10.41 5.12 10.56
N ASP A 229 -10.52 5.69 11.77
CA ASP A 229 -11.22 6.96 12.00
C ASP A 229 -10.48 8.14 11.33
N GLU A 230 -9.14 8.19 11.41
CA GLU A 230 -8.35 9.23 10.75
C GLU A 230 -8.43 9.15 9.21
N LEU A 231 -8.40 7.95 8.65
CA LEU A 231 -8.54 7.76 7.20
C LEU A 231 -9.95 8.16 6.73
N ALA A 232 -11.00 7.84 7.49
CA ALA A 232 -12.35 8.25 7.17
C ALA A 232 -12.52 9.79 7.17
N LYS A 233 -11.76 10.51 8.00
CA LYS A 233 -11.76 11.98 7.99
C LYS A 233 -11.09 12.54 6.73
N LEU A 234 -10.04 11.90 6.23
CA LEU A 234 -9.34 12.32 5.01
C LEU A 234 -10.18 12.10 3.76
N ASP A 235 -10.98 11.01 3.73
CA ASP A 235 -11.90 10.72 2.62
C ASP A 235 -13.12 11.69 2.61
N ASN A 236 -13.44 12.38 3.71
CA ASN A 236 -14.54 13.35 3.84
C ASN A 236 -14.11 14.82 3.64
N VAL A 237 -12.89 15.10 3.24
CA VAL A 237 -12.46 16.47 2.89
C VAL A 237 -12.98 16.78 1.48
N GLU A 238 -14.17 17.38 1.40
CA GLU A 238 -14.65 18.08 0.18
C GLU A 238 -13.62 19.14 -0.19
N ILE A 239 -13.01 18.99 -1.36
CA ILE A 239 -12.21 20.06 -1.97
C ILE A 239 -13.21 21.17 -2.31
N PRO A 240 -13.09 22.38 -1.76
CA PRO A 240 -13.96 23.49 -2.13
C PRO A 240 -13.84 23.72 -3.64
N VAL A 241 -14.97 23.70 -4.34
CA VAL A 241 -15.07 23.88 -5.82
C VAL A 241 -14.71 25.31 -6.24
N GLU A 242 -14.38 26.21 -5.31
CA GLU A 242 -14.11 27.62 -5.57
C GLU A 242 -12.71 27.90 -6.17
N ASP A 243 -11.76 26.98 -6.13
CA ASP A 243 -10.40 27.19 -6.69
C ASP A 243 -10.20 26.68 -8.12
N LEU A 244 -11.23 26.18 -8.79
CA LEU A 244 -11.18 25.68 -10.18
C LEU A 244 -11.65 26.68 -11.25
N VAL A 245 -11.97 27.92 -10.87
CA VAL A 245 -12.42 28.98 -11.81
C VAL A 245 -11.56 30.23 -11.69
N ALA A 246 -10.26 30.09 -11.72
CA ALA A 246 -9.36 31.22 -11.95
C ALA A 246 -8.04 30.72 -12.56
N ASN A 247 -8.03 30.54 -13.88
CA ASN A 247 -7.06 30.96 -14.90
C ASN A 247 -7.24 30.18 -16.19
#